data_128df20593570bf6ca57ee415466f221
#
_entry.id   128df20593570bf6ca57ee415466f221
#
_cell.length_a   1.000
_cell.length_b   1.000
_cell.length_c   1.000
_cell.angle_alpha   90.00
_cell.angle_beta   90.00
_cell.angle_gamma   90.00
#
_symmetry.space_group_name_H-M   'P 1'
#
loop_
_entity.id
_entity.type
_entity.pdbx_description
1 polymer ?
#
loop_
_entity_poly.entity_id
_entity_poly.type
_entity_poly.pdbx_seq_one_letter_code
_entity_poly.pdbx_strand_id
1 'polypeptide(L)'
;MVDKVFKKSITKQFEFDEEVASVFDDMLNRSVPFYKEMQRLSINFACNFLEENDKVYDLGCSTASMLIELSKHCKNNLKLIGIDNSSAMLDNAAKKASAFGVELELINADLHDVAYDNAKLILSNYTLQFIRPLQREKLVKKIYDSLQNNGIFIFSEKVISSNSTLN
;
A
#
# COMPACT_ATOMS: atom_id res chain seq x y z
N MET A 1 19.25 -9.17 9.18
CA MET A 1 19.50 -10.39 8.36
C MET A 1 19.75 -9.91 6.93
N VAL A 2 20.87 -10.26 6.29
CA VAL A 2 21.13 -9.79 4.91
C VAL A 2 20.26 -10.60 3.97
N ASP A 3 19.42 -9.93 3.18
CA ASP A 3 18.57 -10.54 2.19
C ASP A 3 19.38 -11.33 1.14
N LYS A 4 19.10 -12.63 1.01
CA LYS A 4 19.68 -13.52 0.01
C LYS A 4 18.64 -14.03 -1.01
N VAL A 5 17.37 -13.64 -0.85
CA VAL A 5 16.24 -14.14 -1.63
C VAL A 5 16.41 -13.76 -3.11
N PHE A 6 16.79 -12.53 -3.39
CA PHE A 6 16.96 -12.02 -4.76
C PHE A 6 18.34 -12.32 -5.39
N LYS A 7 19.19 -13.11 -4.73
CA LYS A 7 20.48 -13.57 -5.29
C LYS A 7 20.39 -14.89 -6.05
N LYS A 8 19.27 -15.60 -5.93
CA LYS A 8 19.04 -16.85 -6.67
C LYS A 8 18.70 -16.54 -8.14
N SER A 9 19.11 -17.42 -9.06
CA SER A 9 18.67 -17.31 -10.47
C SER A 9 17.14 -17.39 -10.53
N ILE A 10 16.53 -16.40 -11.18
CA ILE A 10 15.07 -16.32 -11.33
C ILE A 10 14.65 -17.42 -12.30
N THR A 11 14.10 -18.51 -11.77
CA THR A 11 13.51 -19.62 -12.54
C THR A 11 11.98 -19.56 -12.56
N LYS A 12 11.38 -18.63 -11.80
CA LYS A 12 9.94 -18.48 -11.60
C LYS A 12 9.53 -17.01 -11.79
N GLN A 13 8.32 -16.78 -12.25
CA GLN A 13 7.74 -15.45 -12.26
C GLN A 13 7.71 -14.89 -10.82
N PHE A 14 7.97 -13.59 -10.64
CA PHE A 14 7.97 -12.95 -9.33
C PHE A 14 6.58 -13.08 -8.68
N GLU A 15 6.54 -13.64 -7.48
CA GLU A 15 5.33 -13.80 -6.67
C GLU A 15 5.57 -13.23 -5.27
N PHE A 16 4.53 -12.63 -4.68
CA PHE A 16 4.54 -12.14 -3.29
C PHE A 16 4.24 -13.30 -2.33
N ASP A 17 5.16 -14.28 -2.26
CA ASP A 17 5.08 -15.45 -1.39
C ASP A 17 5.66 -15.20 0.02
N GLU A 18 5.68 -16.23 0.87
CA GLU A 18 6.19 -16.14 2.25
C GLU A 18 7.67 -15.74 2.32
N GLU A 19 8.51 -16.22 1.38
CA GLU A 19 9.94 -15.88 1.35
C GLU A 19 10.12 -14.39 1.07
N VAL A 20 9.39 -13.83 0.09
CA VAL A 20 9.39 -12.41 -0.24
C VAL A 20 8.80 -11.59 0.91
N ALA A 21 7.65 -12.01 1.47
CA ALA A 21 6.99 -11.30 2.55
C ALA A 21 7.87 -11.15 3.80
N SER A 22 8.75 -12.11 4.07
CA SER A 22 9.66 -12.07 5.23
C SER A 22 10.74 -11.00 5.16
N VAL A 23 11.11 -10.53 3.96
CA VAL A 23 12.18 -9.54 3.71
C VAL A 23 11.68 -8.27 3.04
N PHE A 24 10.37 -8.16 2.82
CA PHE A 24 9.76 -7.16 1.95
C PHE A 24 10.08 -5.72 2.36
N ASP A 25 9.92 -5.38 3.64
CA ASP A 25 10.17 -4.03 4.14
C ASP A 25 11.65 -3.63 3.99
N ASP A 26 12.58 -4.55 4.25
CA ASP A 26 14.01 -4.32 4.07
C ASP A 26 14.35 -4.15 2.58
N MET A 27 13.75 -4.97 1.73
CA MET A 27 13.92 -4.90 0.28
C MET A 27 13.44 -3.54 -0.26
N LEU A 28 12.23 -3.07 0.13
CA LEU A 28 11.72 -1.76 -0.29
C LEU A 28 12.64 -0.62 0.13
N ASN A 29 13.09 -0.62 1.39
CA ASN A 29 13.98 0.41 1.92
C ASN A 29 15.33 0.50 1.17
N ARG A 30 15.81 -0.62 0.61
CA ARG A 30 17.08 -0.66 -0.12
C ARG A 30 16.93 -0.47 -1.62
N SER A 31 15.77 -0.82 -2.18
CA SER A 31 15.58 -0.88 -3.64
C SER A 31 14.80 0.30 -4.20
N VAL A 32 13.95 0.95 -3.38
CA VAL A 32 13.16 2.09 -3.81
C VAL A 32 13.80 3.39 -3.31
N PRO A 33 14.32 4.25 -4.20
CA PRO A 33 14.90 5.53 -3.79
C PRO A 33 13.90 6.38 -3.01
N PHE A 34 14.32 6.97 -1.90
CA PHE A 34 13.53 7.87 -1.06
C PHE A 34 12.19 7.26 -0.56
N TYR A 35 12.13 5.93 -0.39
CA TYR A 35 10.90 5.25 0.03
C TYR A 35 10.34 5.80 1.36
N LYS A 36 11.19 5.98 2.37
CA LYS A 36 10.79 6.53 3.67
C LYS A 36 10.34 7.98 3.60
N GLU A 37 11.01 8.77 2.78
CA GLU A 37 10.65 10.17 2.55
C GLU A 37 9.28 10.28 1.87
N MET A 38 9.02 9.43 0.87
CA MET A 38 7.72 9.34 0.21
C MET A 38 6.62 8.99 1.23
N GLN A 39 6.83 7.94 2.06
CA GLN A 39 5.89 7.58 3.11
C GLN A 39 5.64 8.74 4.07
N ARG A 40 6.70 9.37 4.59
CA ARG A 40 6.60 10.50 5.51
C ARG A 40 5.82 11.68 4.93
N LEU A 41 6.08 12.02 3.66
CA LEU A 41 5.36 13.10 2.97
C LEU A 41 3.88 12.77 2.81
N SER A 42 3.56 11.56 2.36
CA SER A 42 2.18 11.10 2.19
C SER A 42 1.41 11.11 3.52
N ILE A 43 2.02 10.63 4.60
CA ILE A 43 1.43 10.62 5.94
C ILE A 43 1.22 12.05 6.45
N ASN A 44 2.24 12.91 6.38
CA ASN A 44 2.12 14.30 6.82
C ASN A 44 1.01 15.05 6.07
N PHE A 45 0.91 14.81 4.75
CA PHE A 45 -0.16 15.38 3.95
C PHE A 45 -1.52 14.84 4.40
N ALA A 46 -1.66 13.53 4.52
CA ALA A 46 -2.91 12.86 4.90
C ALA A 46 -3.43 13.34 6.26
N CYS A 47 -2.55 13.43 7.29
CA CYS A 47 -2.95 13.83 8.63
C CYS A 47 -3.55 15.25 8.73
N ASN A 48 -3.35 16.12 7.73
CA ASN A 48 -3.99 17.44 7.69
C ASN A 48 -5.47 17.39 7.27
N PHE A 49 -5.93 16.29 6.70
CA PHE A 49 -7.28 16.13 6.16
C PHE A 49 -8.12 15.08 6.86
N LEU A 50 -7.48 14.27 7.70
CA LEU A 50 -8.16 13.18 8.40
C LEU A 50 -8.74 13.66 9.73
N GLU A 51 -9.99 13.24 9.98
CA GLU A 51 -10.74 13.50 11.19
C GLU A 51 -11.02 12.20 11.95
N GLU A 52 -11.60 12.31 13.14
CA GLU A 52 -11.96 11.17 13.99
C GLU A 52 -12.90 10.20 13.28
N ASN A 53 -12.61 8.91 13.31
CA ASN A 53 -13.35 7.82 12.69
C ASN A 53 -13.39 7.80 11.15
N ASP A 54 -12.56 8.61 10.48
CA ASP A 54 -12.43 8.55 9.03
C ASP A 54 -11.94 7.18 8.55
N LYS A 55 -12.48 6.73 7.40
CA LYS A 55 -12.06 5.49 6.74
C LYS A 55 -10.86 5.75 5.82
N VAL A 56 -9.83 4.97 6.02
CA VAL A 56 -8.60 4.96 5.21
C VAL A 56 -8.41 3.60 4.59
N TYR A 57 -8.34 3.54 3.27
CA TYR A 57 -8.02 2.33 2.52
C TYR A 57 -6.59 2.40 1.98
N ASP A 58 -5.85 1.29 2.09
CA ASP A 58 -4.55 1.11 1.44
C ASP A 58 -4.64 -0.04 0.44
N LEU A 59 -4.56 0.30 -0.84
CA LEU A 59 -4.71 -0.63 -1.96
C LEU A 59 -3.37 -1.26 -2.33
N GLY A 60 -3.24 -2.56 -2.16
CA GLY A 60 -1.97 -3.28 -2.22
C GLY A 60 -1.14 -2.97 -0.98
N CYS A 61 -1.74 -3.16 0.20
CA CYS A 61 -1.13 -2.75 1.48
C CYS A 61 0.09 -3.57 1.88
N SER A 62 0.34 -4.72 1.25
CA SER A 62 1.45 -5.62 1.56
C SER A 62 1.53 -5.93 3.06
N THR A 63 2.62 -5.60 3.73
CA THR A 63 2.81 -5.76 5.18
C THR A 63 2.19 -4.64 6.02
N ALA A 64 1.32 -3.82 5.44
CA ALA A 64 0.60 -2.69 6.05
C ALA A 64 1.50 -1.63 6.73
N SER A 65 2.75 -1.50 6.29
CA SER A 65 3.70 -0.53 6.86
C SER A 65 3.17 0.89 6.82
N MET A 66 2.49 1.27 5.72
CA MET A 66 1.94 2.62 5.54
C MET A 66 0.81 2.91 6.53
N LEU A 67 -0.13 1.98 6.71
CA LEU A 67 -1.23 2.13 7.67
C LEU A 67 -0.73 2.18 9.12
N ILE A 68 0.24 1.33 9.47
CA ILE A 68 0.83 1.31 10.81
C ILE A 68 1.55 2.63 11.11
N GLU A 69 2.33 3.16 10.17
CA GLU A 69 2.98 4.45 10.35
C GLU A 69 1.96 5.61 10.39
N LEU A 70 0.90 5.56 9.57
CA LEU A 70 -0.18 6.54 9.59
C LEU A 70 -0.85 6.60 10.98
N SER A 71 -1.17 5.45 11.58
CA SER A 71 -1.79 5.38 12.91
C SER A 71 -0.94 5.98 14.02
N LYS A 72 0.39 5.92 13.90
CA LYS A 72 1.32 6.51 14.88
C LYS A 72 1.43 8.02 14.76
N HIS A 73 1.25 8.55 13.57
CA HIS A 73 1.46 9.98 13.27
C HIS A 73 0.17 10.80 13.33
N CYS A 74 -0.94 10.27 12.85
CA CYS A 74 -2.24 10.90 12.99
C CYS A 74 -2.81 10.61 14.38
N LYS A 75 -3.18 11.66 15.11
CA LYS A 75 -3.70 11.55 16.48
C LYS A 75 -5.17 11.10 16.54
N ASN A 76 -5.79 10.92 15.40
CA ASN A 76 -7.19 10.57 15.25
C ASN A 76 -7.38 9.06 15.30
N ASN A 77 -8.47 8.60 15.89
CA ASN A 77 -8.84 7.20 15.85
C ASN A 77 -9.45 6.90 14.47
N LEU A 78 -8.66 6.30 13.58
CA LEU A 78 -9.01 6.05 12.18
C LEU A 78 -9.49 4.61 11.98
N LYS A 79 -10.37 4.40 11.01
CA LYS A 79 -10.72 3.06 10.52
C LYS A 79 -9.78 2.69 9.38
N LEU A 80 -8.75 1.90 9.69
CA LEU A 80 -7.68 1.54 8.79
C LEU A 80 -7.97 0.20 8.12
N ILE A 81 -8.03 0.20 6.79
CA ILE A 81 -8.40 -0.97 5.98
C ILE A 81 -7.31 -1.23 4.95
N GLY A 82 -6.64 -2.37 5.08
CA GLY A 82 -5.62 -2.82 4.13
C GLY A 82 -6.16 -3.91 3.21
N ILE A 83 -5.93 -3.78 1.92
CA ILE A 83 -6.37 -4.74 0.91
C ILE A 83 -5.15 -5.24 0.14
N ASP A 84 -5.00 -6.55 0.07
CA ASP A 84 -3.97 -7.21 -0.73
C ASP A 84 -4.45 -8.58 -1.20
N ASN A 85 -3.98 -9.06 -2.32
CA ASN A 85 -4.31 -10.39 -2.83
C ASN A 85 -3.32 -11.48 -2.39
N SER A 86 -2.25 -11.12 -1.67
CA SER A 86 -1.30 -12.06 -1.08
C SER A 86 -1.63 -12.35 0.39
N SER A 87 -2.08 -13.56 0.69
CA SER A 87 -2.32 -13.99 2.06
C SER A 87 -1.05 -13.93 2.92
N ALA A 88 0.12 -14.28 2.35
CA ALA A 88 1.40 -14.22 3.05
C ALA A 88 1.78 -12.79 3.49
N MET A 89 1.48 -11.79 2.65
CA MET A 89 1.66 -10.38 3.01
C MET A 89 0.72 -9.97 4.14
N LEU A 90 -0.56 -10.36 4.06
CA LEU A 90 -1.55 -10.02 5.08
C LEU A 90 -1.29 -10.72 6.42
N ASP A 91 -0.77 -11.95 6.43
CA ASP A 91 -0.35 -12.64 7.64
C ASP A 91 0.78 -11.88 8.36
N ASN A 92 1.74 -11.35 7.59
CA ASN A 92 2.79 -10.50 8.14
C ASN A 92 2.26 -9.13 8.59
N ALA A 93 1.32 -8.56 7.84
CA ALA A 93 0.63 -7.32 8.23
C ALA A 93 -0.08 -7.47 9.58
N ALA A 94 -0.83 -8.57 9.77
CA ALA A 94 -1.54 -8.85 11.03
C ALA A 94 -0.58 -8.99 12.21
N LYS A 95 0.51 -9.78 12.06
CA LYS A 95 1.54 -9.93 13.09
C LYS A 95 2.19 -8.60 13.45
N LYS A 96 2.49 -7.80 12.44
CA LYS A 96 3.13 -6.49 12.59
C LYS A 96 2.18 -5.50 13.28
N ALA A 97 0.93 -5.41 12.83
CA ALA A 97 -0.09 -4.56 13.45
C ALA A 97 -0.28 -4.91 14.94
N SER A 98 -0.41 -6.20 15.26
CA SER A 98 -0.49 -6.68 16.64
C SER A 98 0.73 -6.27 17.47
N ALA A 99 1.94 -6.41 16.94
CA ALA A 99 3.18 -6.04 17.64
C ALA A 99 3.27 -4.53 17.94
N PHE A 100 2.64 -3.69 17.12
CA PHE A 100 2.58 -2.24 17.32
C PHE A 100 1.30 -1.77 18.04
N GLY A 101 0.38 -2.68 18.38
CA GLY A 101 -0.90 -2.34 18.99
C GLY A 101 -1.83 -1.53 18.10
N VAL A 102 -1.77 -1.76 16.78
CA VAL A 102 -2.58 -1.07 15.78
C VAL A 102 -3.72 -1.97 15.33
N GLU A 103 -4.96 -1.47 15.38
CA GLU A 103 -6.11 -2.17 14.84
C GLU A 103 -6.22 -1.94 13.34
N LEU A 104 -6.22 -3.01 12.56
CA LEU A 104 -6.38 -3.01 11.11
C LEU A 104 -7.46 -3.99 10.70
N GLU A 105 -8.30 -3.58 9.76
CA GLU A 105 -9.10 -4.49 8.95
C GLU A 105 -8.27 -4.92 7.74
N LEU A 106 -8.05 -6.22 7.55
CA LEU A 106 -7.27 -6.75 6.44
C LEU A 106 -8.16 -7.61 5.55
N ILE A 107 -8.19 -7.27 4.25
CA ILE A 107 -9.04 -7.93 3.25
C ILE A 107 -8.17 -8.60 2.22
N ASN A 108 -8.25 -9.95 2.15
CA ASN A 108 -7.58 -10.72 1.10
C ASN A 108 -8.49 -10.80 -0.14
N ALA A 109 -8.27 -9.92 -1.11
CA ALA A 109 -9.07 -9.86 -2.33
C ALA A 109 -8.36 -9.12 -3.47
N ASP A 110 -8.86 -9.30 -4.69
CA ASP A 110 -8.53 -8.42 -5.82
C ASP A 110 -9.16 -7.03 -5.61
N LEU A 111 -8.42 -5.98 -5.96
CA LEU A 111 -8.85 -4.59 -5.81
C LEU A 111 -10.14 -4.27 -6.58
N HIS A 112 -10.44 -5.03 -7.65
CA HIS A 112 -11.65 -4.84 -8.42
C HIS A 112 -12.91 -5.41 -7.72
N ASP A 113 -12.73 -6.36 -6.79
CA ASP A 113 -13.83 -7.10 -6.16
C ASP A 113 -14.28 -6.51 -4.82
N VAL A 114 -13.48 -5.60 -4.23
CA VAL A 114 -13.78 -4.97 -2.92
C VAL A 114 -14.55 -3.66 -3.10
N ALA A 115 -15.59 -3.42 -2.32
CA ALA A 115 -16.24 -2.11 -2.23
C ALA A 115 -15.44 -1.18 -1.30
N TYR A 116 -15.24 0.07 -1.71
CA TYR A 116 -14.55 1.10 -0.92
C TYR A 116 -15.58 2.14 -0.45
N ASP A 117 -16.33 1.83 0.59
CA ASP A 117 -17.45 2.66 1.01
C ASP A 117 -17.02 3.89 1.81
N ASN A 118 -17.45 5.07 1.37
CA ASN A 118 -17.31 6.31 2.11
C ASN A 118 -15.86 6.57 2.56
N ALA A 119 -14.91 6.45 1.63
CA ALA A 119 -13.49 6.61 1.90
C ALA A 119 -13.13 8.09 2.06
N LYS A 120 -12.50 8.46 3.17
CA LYS A 120 -11.87 9.78 3.34
C LYS A 120 -10.51 9.83 2.67
N LEU A 121 -9.74 8.75 2.79
CA LEU A 121 -8.45 8.60 2.17
C LEU A 121 -8.35 7.23 1.50
N ILE A 122 -7.88 7.23 0.27
CA ILE A 122 -7.42 6.01 -0.41
C ILE A 122 -5.94 6.19 -0.73
N LEU A 123 -5.13 5.22 -0.33
CA LEU A 123 -3.70 5.12 -0.62
C LEU A 123 -3.45 4.05 -1.67
N SER A 124 -2.48 4.26 -2.54
CA SER A 124 -1.99 3.25 -3.49
C SER A 124 -0.52 3.52 -3.80
N ASN A 125 0.38 2.79 -3.16
CA ASN A 125 1.82 3.02 -3.29
C ASN A 125 2.48 1.87 -4.04
N TYR A 126 2.98 2.15 -5.25
CA TYR A 126 3.64 1.17 -6.13
C TYR A 126 2.75 -0.04 -6.49
N THR A 127 1.44 0.14 -6.53
CA THR A 127 0.44 -0.92 -6.74
C THR A 127 -0.13 -0.89 -8.16
N LEU A 128 -0.48 0.29 -8.67
CA LEU A 128 -1.12 0.43 -9.98
C LEU A 128 -0.24 -0.10 -11.12
N GLN A 129 1.09 -0.12 -10.95
CA GLN A 129 2.01 -0.69 -11.94
C GLN A 129 1.75 -2.19 -12.19
N PHE A 130 1.22 -2.92 -11.21
CA PHE A 130 0.88 -4.35 -11.33
C PHE A 130 -0.51 -4.60 -11.93
N ILE A 131 -1.34 -3.56 -12.02
CA ILE A 131 -2.66 -3.65 -12.64
C ILE A 131 -2.52 -3.56 -14.17
N ARG A 132 -3.18 -4.46 -14.90
CA ARG A 132 -3.17 -4.43 -16.37
C ARG A 132 -3.68 -3.08 -16.89
N PRO A 133 -3.03 -2.46 -17.88
CA PRO A 133 -3.40 -1.11 -18.37
C PRO A 133 -4.89 -0.93 -18.65
N LEU A 134 -5.54 -1.91 -19.28
CA LEU A 134 -6.96 -1.87 -19.63
C LEU A 134 -7.90 -1.92 -18.39
N GLN A 135 -7.39 -2.29 -17.23
CA GLN A 135 -8.16 -2.38 -15.98
C GLN A 135 -7.92 -1.17 -15.07
N ARG A 136 -6.85 -0.39 -15.30
CA ARG A 136 -6.48 0.75 -14.46
C ARG A 136 -7.55 1.83 -14.46
N GLU A 137 -8.10 2.16 -15.62
CA GLU A 137 -9.14 3.18 -15.75
C GLU A 137 -10.38 2.82 -14.93
N LYS A 138 -10.81 1.57 -14.99
CA LYS A 138 -11.95 1.08 -14.19
C LYS A 138 -11.67 1.16 -12.70
N LEU A 139 -10.45 0.80 -12.27
CA LEU A 139 -10.06 0.88 -10.87
C LEU A 139 -10.00 2.33 -10.40
N VAL A 140 -9.38 3.22 -11.16
CA VAL A 140 -9.29 4.66 -10.82
C VAL A 140 -10.68 5.30 -10.76
N LYS A 141 -11.57 4.94 -11.69
CA LYS A 141 -12.97 5.40 -11.63
C LYS A 141 -13.66 4.91 -10.36
N LYS A 142 -13.50 3.64 -10.01
CA LYS A 142 -14.04 3.05 -8.77
C LYS A 142 -13.51 3.76 -7.53
N ILE A 143 -12.20 4.05 -7.48
CA ILE A 143 -11.58 4.84 -6.40
C ILE A 143 -12.27 6.21 -6.30
N TYR A 144 -12.39 6.92 -7.41
CA TYR A 144 -13.03 8.23 -7.45
C TYR A 144 -14.48 8.19 -6.94
N ASP A 145 -15.26 7.24 -7.43
CA ASP A 145 -16.68 7.08 -7.05
C ASP A 145 -16.86 6.68 -5.57
N SER A 146 -15.83 6.14 -4.93
CA SER A 146 -15.83 5.66 -3.53
C SER A 146 -15.40 6.73 -2.53
N LEU A 147 -14.77 7.79 -2.99
CA LEU A 147 -14.36 8.90 -2.13
C LEU A 147 -15.56 9.70 -1.67
N GLN A 148 -15.63 10.00 -0.37
CA GLN A 148 -16.61 10.96 0.14
C GLN A 148 -16.30 12.39 -0.33
N ASN A 149 -17.21 13.32 -0.08
CA ASN A 149 -16.97 14.75 -0.35
C ASN A 149 -15.69 15.20 0.39
N ASN A 150 -14.77 15.83 -0.35
CA ASN A 150 -13.43 16.19 0.14
C ASN A 150 -12.56 14.99 0.56
N GLY A 151 -12.86 13.81 0.02
CA GLY A 151 -11.98 12.64 0.12
C GLY A 151 -10.75 12.80 -0.77
N ILE A 152 -9.67 12.11 -0.44
CA ILE A 152 -8.36 12.25 -1.07
C ILE A 152 -7.87 10.91 -1.59
N PHE A 153 -7.29 10.91 -2.78
CA PHE A 153 -6.52 9.81 -3.31
C PHE A 153 -5.04 10.19 -3.37
N ILE A 154 -4.19 9.48 -2.63
CA ILE A 154 -2.74 9.62 -2.65
C ILE A 154 -2.14 8.37 -3.27
N PHE A 155 -1.33 8.55 -4.31
CA PHE A 155 -0.64 7.43 -4.94
C PHE A 155 0.79 7.79 -5.30
N SER A 156 1.64 6.76 -5.35
CA SER A 156 3.04 6.85 -5.76
C SER A 156 3.34 5.71 -6.72
N GLU A 157 3.95 6.01 -7.85
CA GLU A 157 4.23 5.01 -8.89
C GLU A 157 5.57 5.24 -9.56
N LYS A 158 6.16 4.16 -10.07
CA LYS A 158 7.30 4.24 -10.95
C LYS A 158 6.83 4.68 -12.33
N VAL A 159 7.37 5.80 -12.81
CA VAL A 159 7.11 6.28 -14.16
C VAL A 159 8.21 5.82 -15.13
N ILE A 160 7.84 5.58 -16.37
CA ILE A 160 8.77 5.27 -17.46
C ILE A 160 8.98 6.53 -18.27
N SER A 161 10.24 6.91 -18.49
CA SER A 161 10.59 8.01 -19.38
C SER A 161 10.46 7.59 -20.85
N SER A 162 10.09 8.52 -21.72
CA SER A 162 10.18 8.34 -23.17
C SER A 162 11.64 8.28 -23.65
N ASN A 163 12.58 8.76 -22.84
CA ASN A 163 14.02 8.69 -23.11
C ASN A 163 14.61 7.44 -22.43
N SER A 164 15.13 6.51 -23.23
CA SER A 164 15.70 5.24 -22.76
C SER A 164 16.91 5.42 -21.83
N THR A 165 17.61 6.56 -21.89
CA THR A 165 18.75 6.87 -21.01
C THR A 165 18.33 7.22 -19.58
N LEU A 166 17.05 7.56 -19.37
CA LEU A 166 16.49 7.93 -18.08
C LEU A 166 15.69 6.80 -17.41
N ASN A 167 15.67 5.61 -17.99
CA ASN A 167 14.99 4.43 -17.48
C ASN A 167 15.93 3.45 -16.77
#